data_5342844cd31a9f54c5016fefd6717509
#
_entry.id   5342844cd31a9f54c5016fefd6717509
#
_cell.length_a   1.000
_cell.length_b   1.000
_cell.length_c   1.000
_cell.angle_alpha   90.00
_cell.angle_beta   90.00
_cell.angle_gamma   90.00
#
_symmetry.space_group_name_H-M   'P 1'
#
loop_
_entity.id
_entity.type
_entity.pdbx_description
1 polymer ?
#
loop_
_entity_poly.entity_id
_entity_poly.type
_entity_poly.pdbx_seq_one_letter_code
_entity_poly.pdbx_strand_id
1 'polypeptide(L)'
;MAARKIGDVILAVQNISLSFGGVKALTDISFDVREHEVRAIIGPNGAGKSSMLNCINGVYQPQQGAITFRGKTFKHMNSRQVAEMGVARTFQNLALFKGMSVLDNIMTGRNLKMKANLLQQAFRNPFGFSSAEREEIAQREQVERIIDFLEIQPYRKTPVGRMPYGLQKRVDLGRALAMEPTLLLLDEPMAGMNVEEKQDMSRFILDVNDEFGTTIVLIEHDMGVVMDISDRVVVLDYGKKIGDGSPEDVRANPDVISAYLGTAH
;
A
#
# COMPACT_ATOMS: atom_id res chain seq x y z
N MET A 1 9.22 20.79 9.23
CA MET A 1 8.09 20.25 8.47
C MET A 1 6.83 20.96 8.92
N ALA A 2 6.00 21.48 8.03
CA ALA A 2 4.67 21.98 8.39
C ALA A 2 3.87 20.77 8.88
N ALA A 3 3.10 20.93 9.97
CA ALA A 3 2.26 19.83 10.49
C ALA A 3 1.30 19.39 9.37
N ARG A 4 1.31 18.10 9.02
CA ARG A 4 0.38 17.51 8.06
C ARG A 4 -1.05 17.77 8.51
N LYS A 5 -1.90 18.22 7.60
CA LYS A 5 -3.32 18.43 7.91
C LYS A 5 -4.06 17.12 7.69
N ILE A 6 -4.16 16.30 8.75
CA ILE A 6 -4.95 15.08 8.75
C ILE A 6 -6.42 15.46 8.59
N GLY A 7 -7.11 14.81 7.65
CA GLY A 7 -8.51 15.08 7.29
C GLY A 7 -9.50 14.18 8.02
N ASP A 8 -10.65 13.97 7.37
CA ASP A 8 -11.74 13.13 7.89
C ASP A 8 -11.43 11.64 7.72
N VAL A 9 -12.27 10.77 8.31
CA VAL A 9 -12.13 9.32 8.17
C VAL A 9 -12.39 8.90 6.73
N ILE A 10 -11.37 8.35 6.06
CA ILE A 10 -11.46 7.82 4.70
C ILE A 10 -11.72 6.32 4.67
N LEU A 11 -11.17 5.57 5.65
CA LEU A 11 -11.36 4.13 5.81
C LEU A 11 -11.82 3.84 7.24
N ALA A 12 -12.93 3.13 7.39
CA ALA A 12 -13.40 2.60 8.66
C ALA A 12 -13.51 1.07 8.59
N VAL A 13 -12.84 0.40 9.49
CA VAL A 13 -12.90 -1.05 9.74
C VAL A 13 -13.76 -1.26 10.97
N GLN A 14 -14.86 -2.04 10.86
CA GLN A 14 -15.85 -2.18 11.91
C GLN A 14 -16.13 -3.64 12.22
N ASN A 15 -15.78 -4.08 13.43
CA ASN A 15 -16.06 -5.42 14.00
C ASN A 15 -15.65 -6.58 13.08
N ILE A 16 -14.51 -6.46 12.41
CA ILE A 16 -14.02 -7.46 11.46
C ILE A 16 -13.61 -8.73 12.20
N SER A 17 -14.25 -9.85 11.80
CA SER A 17 -13.85 -11.19 12.24
C SER A 17 -13.64 -12.09 11.01
N LEU A 18 -12.49 -12.80 11.00
CA LEU A 18 -12.07 -13.68 9.92
C LEU A 18 -11.53 -15.00 10.49
N SER A 19 -11.98 -16.12 9.94
CA SER A 19 -11.52 -17.45 10.32
C SER A 19 -11.23 -18.30 9.09
N PHE A 20 -10.23 -19.18 9.21
CA PHE A 20 -9.85 -20.17 8.20
C PHE A 20 -9.87 -21.57 8.83
N GLY A 21 -10.72 -22.48 8.36
CA GLY A 21 -10.74 -23.87 8.84
C GLY A 21 -10.81 -24.00 10.37
N GLY A 22 -11.54 -23.12 11.06
CA GLY A 22 -11.65 -23.11 12.51
C GLY A 22 -10.61 -22.26 13.25
N VAL A 23 -9.54 -21.80 12.59
CA VAL A 23 -8.55 -20.89 13.16
C VAL A 23 -9.04 -19.44 13.03
N LYS A 24 -9.19 -18.75 14.14
CA LYS A 24 -9.56 -17.32 14.15
C LYS A 24 -8.33 -16.47 13.82
N ALA A 25 -8.30 -15.88 12.63
CA ALA A 25 -7.23 -15.00 12.18
C ALA A 25 -7.45 -13.54 12.64
N LEU A 26 -8.71 -13.09 12.71
CA LEU A 26 -9.12 -11.79 13.20
C LEU A 26 -10.38 -11.95 14.06
N THR A 27 -10.47 -11.20 15.16
CA THR A 27 -11.60 -11.27 16.11
C THR A 27 -11.99 -9.84 16.51
N ASP A 28 -13.15 -9.41 16.02
CA ASP A 28 -13.81 -8.15 16.43
C ASP A 28 -12.89 -6.91 16.33
N ILE A 29 -12.19 -6.75 15.22
CA ILE A 29 -11.26 -5.64 15.04
C ILE A 29 -11.99 -4.42 14.48
N SER A 30 -11.82 -3.29 15.15
CA SER A 30 -12.32 -1.99 14.71
C SER A 30 -11.24 -0.91 14.85
N PHE A 31 -11.02 -0.15 13.77
CA PHE A 31 -10.17 1.05 13.72
C PHE A 31 -10.53 1.91 12.51
N ASP A 32 -10.01 3.12 12.48
CA ASP A 32 -10.18 4.04 11.36
C ASP A 32 -8.83 4.50 10.79
N VAL A 33 -8.86 5.01 9.57
CA VAL A 33 -7.76 5.73 8.91
C VAL A 33 -8.31 7.04 8.37
N ARG A 34 -7.58 8.14 8.58
CA ARG A 34 -7.97 9.47 8.14
C ARG A 34 -7.28 9.87 6.84
N GLU A 35 -7.85 10.80 6.11
CA GLU A 35 -7.21 11.36 4.91
C GLU A 35 -5.84 11.96 5.25
N HIS A 36 -4.86 11.72 4.40
CA HIS A 36 -3.46 12.18 4.56
C HIS A 36 -2.73 11.62 5.80
N GLU A 37 -3.27 10.59 6.44
CA GLU A 37 -2.63 9.89 7.56
C GLU A 37 -1.66 8.80 7.06
N VAL A 38 -0.54 8.64 7.75
CA VAL A 38 0.29 7.43 7.70
C VAL A 38 -0.08 6.57 8.91
N ARG A 39 -0.86 5.52 8.67
CA ARG A 39 -1.37 4.60 9.68
C ARG A 39 -0.58 3.31 9.68
N ALA A 40 0.13 2.98 10.75
CA ALA A 40 0.79 1.70 10.86
C ALA A 40 -0.12 0.62 11.48
N ILE A 41 0.07 -0.63 11.05
CA ILE A 41 -0.47 -1.84 11.67
C ILE A 41 0.71 -2.70 12.07
N ILE A 42 0.94 -2.88 13.36
CA ILE A 42 2.05 -3.65 13.90
C ILE A 42 1.56 -4.83 14.74
N GLY A 43 2.49 -5.68 15.16
CA GLY A 43 2.22 -6.83 16.02
C GLY A 43 3.18 -7.99 15.74
N PRO A 44 3.23 -9.00 16.61
CA PRO A 44 4.05 -10.20 16.40
C PRO A 44 3.72 -10.95 15.11
N ASN A 45 4.58 -11.92 14.74
CA ASN A 45 4.27 -12.83 13.65
C ASN A 45 3.02 -13.64 13.96
N GLY A 46 2.11 -13.77 12.98
CA GLY A 46 0.83 -14.43 13.19
C GLY A 46 -0.26 -13.57 13.85
N ALA A 47 0.01 -12.30 14.19
CA ALA A 47 -0.97 -11.42 14.83
C ALA A 47 -2.20 -11.05 13.96
N GLY A 48 -2.19 -11.37 12.65
CA GLY A 48 -3.30 -11.10 11.75
C GLY A 48 -3.13 -9.87 10.84
N LYS A 49 -1.95 -9.20 10.86
CA LYS A 49 -1.67 -7.98 10.10
C LYS A 49 -1.96 -8.13 8.59
N SER A 50 -1.33 -9.10 7.93
CA SER A 50 -1.54 -9.35 6.49
C SER A 50 -2.97 -9.82 6.20
N SER A 51 -3.64 -10.53 7.13
CA SER A 51 -5.05 -10.88 7.01
C SER A 51 -5.94 -9.64 7.01
N MET A 52 -5.64 -8.66 7.86
CA MET A 52 -6.34 -7.37 7.87
C MET A 52 -6.14 -6.61 6.57
N LEU A 53 -4.90 -6.50 6.06
CA LEU A 53 -4.63 -5.88 4.75
C LEU A 53 -5.38 -6.60 3.62
N ASN A 54 -5.44 -7.93 3.66
CA ASN A 54 -6.18 -8.73 2.69
C ASN A 54 -7.70 -8.47 2.74
N CYS A 55 -8.26 -8.21 3.93
CA CYS A 55 -9.65 -7.78 4.06
C CYS A 55 -9.86 -6.39 3.44
N ILE A 56 -9.00 -5.42 3.74
CA ILE A 56 -9.09 -4.05 3.21
C ILE A 56 -8.95 -4.07 1.67
N ASN A 57 -8.06 -4.90 1.14
CA ASN A 57 -7.84 -5.02 -0.31
C ASN A 57 -8.84 -5.94 -1.04
N GLY A 58 -9.85 -6.49 -0.34
CA GLY A 58 -10.89 -7.34 -0.92
C GLY A 58 -10.41 -8.74 -1.38
N VAL A 59 -9.23 -9.18 -0.93
CA VAL A 59 -8.71 -10.54 -1.15
C VAL A 59 -9.42 -11.53 -0.23
N TYR A 60 -9.59 -11.17 1.04
CA TYR A 60 -10.36 -11.95 2.00
C TYR A 60 -11.68 -11.28 2.32
N GLN A 61 -12.69 -12.11 2.51
CA GLN A 61 -14.03 -11.66 2.87
C GLN A 61 -14.29 -12.03 4.32
N PRO A 62 -14.36 -11.07 5.25
CA PRO A 62 -14.61 -11.35 6.64
C PRO A 62 -16.03 -11.91 6.82
N GLN A 63 -16.19 -12.86 7.76
CA GLN A 63 -17.48 -13.45 8.08
C GLN A 63 -18.37 -12.46 8.86
N GLN A 64 -17.75 -11.54 9.61
CA GLN A 64 -18.46 -10.52 10.38
C GLN A 64 -17.83 -9.15 10.19
N GLY A 65 -18.62 -8.12 10.41
CA GLY A 65 -18.20 -6.73 10.30
C GLY A 65 -18.37 -6.16 8.91
N ALA A 66 -17.86 -4.97 8.71
CA ALA A 66 -17.90 -4.23 7.46
C ALA A 66 -16.70 -3.30 7.33
N ILE A 67 -16.34 -2.99 6.08
CA ILE A 67 -15.33 -2.00 5.75
C ILE A 67 -16.03 -0.87 4.97
N THR A 68 -15.81 0.35 5.40
CA THR A 68 -16.31 1.55 4.72
C THR A 68 -15.12 2.33 4.17
N PHE A 69 -15.10 2.59 2.87
CA PHE A 69 -14.10 3.43 2.22
C PHE A 69 -14.77 4.55 1.44
N ARG A 70 -14.38 5.80 1.72
CA ARG A 70 -14.97 7.02 1.14
C ARG A 70 -16.49 7.03 1.22
N GLY A 71 -17.02 6.68 2.40
CA GLY A 71 -18.48 6.64 2.66
C GLY A 71 -19.24 5.47 2.03
N LYS A 72 -18.55 4.58 1.26
CA LYS A 72 -19.15 3.37 0.70
C LYS A 72 -18.81 2.17 1.57
N THR A 73 -19.82 1.56 2.16
CA THR A 73 -19.67 0.33 2.96
C THR A 73 -19.77 -0.89 2.06
N PHE A 74 -18.85 -1.81 2.23
CA PHE A 74 -18.85 -3.08 1.50
C PHE A 74 -18.59 -4.27 2.43
N LYS A 75 -19.34 -5.34 2.21
CA LYS A 75 -19.14 -6.64 2.85
C LYS A 75 -18.39 -7.61 1.93
N HIS A 76 -18.65 -7.49 0.63
CA HIS A 76 -18.13 -8.39 -0.40
C HIS A 76 -17.70 -7.57 -1.62
N MET A 77 -16.47 -7.09 -1.64
CA MET A 77 -15.83 -6.52 -2.82
C MET A 77 -14.62 -7.37 -3.20
N ASN A 78 -14.40 -7.57 -4.50
CA ASN A 78 -13.17 -8.17 -4.98
C ASN A 78 -12.08 -7.11 -5.13
N SER A 79 -10.82 -7.55 -5.20
CA SER A 79 -9.65 -6.65 -5.26
C SER A 79 -9.69 -5.68 -6.45
N ARG A 80 -10.31 -6.06 -7.58
CA ARG A 80 -10.47 -5.18 -8.72
C ARG A 80 -11.39 -4.00 -8.41
N GLN A 81 -12.54 -4.26 -7.78
CA GLN A 81 -13.48 -3.20 -7.39
C GLN A 81 -12.84 -2.25 -6.36
N VAL A 82 -12.08 -2.80 -5.41
CA VAL A 82 -11.33 -2.01 -4.42
C VAL A 82 -10.28 -1.13 -5.11
N ALA A 83 -9.55 -1.67 -6.09
CA ALA A 83 -8.58 -0.93 -6.88
C ALA A 83 -9.23 0.19 -7.72
N GLU A 84 -10.40 -0.07 -8.33
CA GLU A 84 -11.19 0.93 -9.07
C GLU A 84 -11.69 2.08 -8.16
N MET A 85 -11.81 1.85 -6.85
CA MET A 85 -12.12 2.89 -5.87
C MET A 85 -10.92 3.75 -5.46
N GLY A 86 -9.72 3.42 -5.92
CA GLY A 86 -8.50 4.17 -5.63
C GLY A 86 -7.66 3.59 -4.48
N VAL A 87 -7.77 2.29 -4.20
CA VAL A 87 -6.89 1.58 -3.27
C VAL A 87 -5.81 0.83 -4.06
N ALA A 88 -4.54 1.14 -3.83
CA ALA A 88 -3.42 0.37 -4.37
C ALA A 88 -2.69 -0.39 -3.26
N ARG A 89 -1.95 -1.44 -3.62
CA ARG A 89 -1.17 -2.24 -2.69
C ARG A 89 0.18 -2.64 -3.28
N THR A 90 1.24 -2.56 -2.48
CA THR A 90 2.48 -3.31 -2.71
C THR A 90 2.37 -4.69 -2.06
N PHE A 91 3.16 -5.65 -2.53
CA PHE A 91 3.14 -7.00 -1.98
C PHE A 91 4.48 -7.29 -1.26
N GLN A 92 4.40 -8.03 -0.15
CA GLN A 92 5.57 -8.48 0.60
C GLN A 92 6.57 -9.20 -0.33
N ASN A 93 6.08 -10.13 -1.15
CA ASN A 93 6.85 -10.74 -2.22
C ASN A 93 6.66 -9.94 -3.50
N LEU A 94 7.75 -9.37 -4.02
CA LEU A 94 7.74 -8.57 -5.24
C LEU A 94 7.03 -9.30 -6.40
N ALA A 95 5.85 -8.80 -6.77
CA ALA A 95 5.09 -9.33 -7.89
C ALA A 95 5.46 -8.62 -9.20
N LEU A 96 6.77 -8.43 -9.45
CA LEU A 96 7.29 -7.76 -10.64
C LEU A 96 7.53 -8.74 -11.78
N PHE A 97 7.33 -8.26 -13.00
CA PHE A 97 7.66 -9.00 -14.22
C PHE A 97 9.16 -8.87 -14.50
N LYS A 98 9.94 -9.85 -14.03
CA LYS A 98 11.42 -9.82 -14.02
C LYS A 98 12.06 -9.58 -15.39
N GLY A 99 11.43 -10.00 -16.47
CA GLY A 99 11.88 -9.81 -17.86
C GLY A 99 11.53 -8.46 -18.47
N MET A 100 10.62 -7.71 -17.86
CA MET A 100 10.20 -6.39 -18.34
C MET A 100 11.08 -5.29 -17.76
N SER A 101 11.18 -4.17 -18.47
CA SER A 101 11.91 -2.99 -18.00
C SER A 101 11.20 -2.34 -16.77
N VAL A 102 11.91 -1.44 -16.07
CA VAL A 102 11.34 -0.60 -15.02
C VAL A 102 10.12 0.15 -15.54
N LEU A 103 10.27 0.84 -16.68
CA LEU A 103 9.19 1.59 -17.30
C LEU A 103 7.96 0.71 -17.57
N ASP A 104 8.15 -0.47 -18.17
CA ASP A 104 7.04 -1.35 -18.54
C ASP A 104 6.36 -1.95 -17.29
N ASN A 105 7.14 -2.29 -16.24
CA ASN A 105 6.58 -2.74 -14.98
C ASN A 105 5.67 -1.68 -14.35
N ILE A 106 6.12 -0.43 -14.27
CA ILE A 106 5.34 0.67 -13.70
C ILE A 106 4.12 0.98 -14.59
N MET A 107 4.27 0.91 -15.93
CA MET A 107 3.16 1.06 -16.88
C MET A 107 2.02 0.06 -16.62
N THR A 108 2.30 -1.15 -16.10
CA THR A 108 1.21 -2.11 -15.76
C THR A 108 0.25 -1.55 -14.72
N GLY A 109 0.70 -0.66 -13.83
CA GLY A 109 -0.15 0.04 -12.86
C GLY A 109 -1.16 1.00 -13.52
N ARG A 110 -0.92 1.43 -14.76
CA ARG A 110 -1.84 2.31 -15.50
C ARG A 110 -3.02 1.59 -16.15
N ASN A 111 -3.04 0.25 -16.17
CA ASN A 111 -4.05 -0.54 -16.88
C ASN A 111 -5.50 -0.19 -16.50
N LEU A 112 -5.78 0.16 -15.23
CA LEU A 112 -7.11 0.57 -14.78
C LEU A 112 -7.49 2.00 -15.24
N LYS A 113 -6.49 2.82 -15.61
CA LYS A 113 -6.69 4.21 -16.07
C LYS A 113 -6.80 4.32 -17.59
N MET A 114 -6.30 3.32 -18.32
CA MET A 114 -6.37 3.29 -19.78
C MET A 114 -7.80 2.94 -20.24
N LYS A 115 -8.41 3.86 -20.96
CA LYS A 115 -9.80 3.73 -21.49
C LYS A 115 -9.84 3.15 -22.89
N ALA A 116 -8.72 3.13 -23.59
CA ALA A 116 -8.65 2.64 -24.98
C ALA A 116 -8.91 1.14 -25.04
N ASN A 117 -10.09 0.76 -25.54
CA ASN A 117 -10.42 -0.62 -25.84
C ASN A 117 -9.55 -1.12 -27.01
N LEU A 118 -9.15 -2.41 -26.98
CA LEU A 118 -8.42 -3.09 -28.07
C LEU A 118 -9.02 -2.85 -29.46
N LEU A 119 -10.33 -2.65 -29.56
CA LEU A 119 -11.03 -2.31 -30.80
C LEU A 119 -10.68 -0.89 -31.32
N GLN A 120 -10.41 0.08 -30.43
CA GLN A 120 -9.98 1.43 -30.85
C GLN A 120 -8.51 1.47 -31.29
N GLN A 121 -7.68 0.56 -30.81
CA GLN A 121 -6.30 0.39 -31.27
C GLN A 121 -6.24 -0.18 -32.70
N ALA A 122 -7.24 -0.96 -33.13
CA ALA A 122 -7.31 -1.53 -34.48
C ALA A 122 -7.67 -0.49 -35.57
N PHE A 123 -8.32 0.61 -35.20
CA PHE A 123 -8.65 1.70 -36.13
C PHE A 123 -7.53 2.75 -36.17
N ARG A 124 -6.38 2.40 -36.79
CA ARG A 124 -5.31 3.35 -37.06
C ARG A 124 -5.81 4.42 -38.04
N ASN A 125 -5.87 5.65 -37.58
CA ASN A 125 -6.12 6.79 -38.46
C ASN A 125 -4.86 7.08 -39.27
N PRO A 126 -4.84 7.00 -40.62
CA PRO A 126 -3.63 7.17 -41.41
C PRO A 126 -3.09 8.61 -41.42
N PHE A 127 -3.79 9.57 -40.83
CA PHE A 127 -3.46 11.01 -40.85
C PHE A 127 -3.24 11.66 -39.47
N GLY A 128 -2.76 10.95 -38.50
CA GLY A 128 -2.41 11.55 -37.18
C GLY A 128 -2.35 10.54 -36.06
N PHE A 129 -1.83 10.96 -34.89
CA PHE A 129 -1.85 10.14 -33.69
C PHE A 129 -3.31 9.77 -33.36
N SER A 130 -3.58 8.48 -33.23
CA SER A 130 -4.89 8.02 -32.78
C SER A 130 -5.14 8.51 -31.34
N SER A 131 -6.42 8.60 -30.92
CA SER A 131 -6.74 8.92 -29.52
C SER A 131 -6.04 7.98 -28.54
N ALA A 132 -5.85 6.71 -28.94
CA ALA A 132 -5.13 5.69 -28.16
C ALA A 132 -3.63 6.00 -28.02
N GLU A 133 -2.98 6.48 -29.08
CA GLU A 133 -1.55 6.86 -29.01
C GLU A 133 -1.33 8.09 -28.13
N ARG A 134 -2.22 9.09 -28.18
CA ARG A 134 -2.16 10.25 -27.28
C ARG A 134 -2.38 9.84 -25.82
N GLU A 135 -3.31 8.92 -25.59
CA GLU A 135 -3.56 8.38 -24.26
C GLU A 135 -2.32 7.62 -23.75
N GLU A 136 -1.72 6.76 -24.57
CA GLU A 136 -0.50 6.03 -24.22
C GLU A 136 0.66 6.98 -23.88
N ILE A 137 0.88 8.03 -24.69
CA ILE A 137 1.91 9.04 -24.42
C ILE A 137 1.65 9.71 -23.07
N ALA A 138 0.41 10.15 -22.78
CA ALA A 138 0.07 10.78 -21.53
C ALA A 138 0.28 9.84 -20.32
N GLN A 139 -0.06 8.55 -20.46
CA GLN A 139 0.18 7.56 -19.41
C GLN A 139 1.69 7.33 -19.19
N ARG A 140 2.47 7.32 -20.27
CA ARG A 140 3.93 7.18 -20.20
C ARG A 140 4.59 8.37 -19.50
N GLU A 141 4.15 9.59 -19.78
CA GLU A 141 4.64 10.79 -19.09
C GLU A 141 4.39 10.75 -17.57
N GLN A 142 3.24 10.21 -17.14
CA GLN A 142 2.97 10.00 -15.72
C GLN A 142 3.95 8.99 -15.10
N VAL A 143 4.24 7.91 -15.81
CA VAL A 143 5.19 6.89 -15.33
C VAL A 143 6.61 7.45 -15.29
N GLU A 144 7.03 8.27 -16.26
CA GLU A 144 8.34 8.93 -16.22
C GLU A 144 8.47 9.85 -15.00
N ARG A 145 7.41 10.61 -14.63
CA ARG A 145 7.41 11.41 -13.39
C ARG A 145 7.58 10.55 -12.12
N ILE A 146 6.97 9.37 -12.08
CA ILE A 146 7.12 8.42 -10.96
C ILE A 146 8.56 7.86 -10.93
N ILE A 147 9.14 7.55 -12.09
CA ILE A 147 10.53 7.09 -12.21
C ILE A 147 11.49 8.16 -11.68
N ASP A 148 11.25 9.43 -12.04
CA ASP A 148 12.03 10.57 -11.56
C ASP A 148 11.88 10.76 -10.05
N PHE A 149 10.65 10.74 -9.53
CA PHE A 149 10.36 10.85 -8.11
C PHE A 149 11.05 9.77 -7.27
N LEU A 150 11.10 8.52 -7.76
CA LEU A 150 11.74 7.40 -7.07
C LEU A 150 13.25 7.29 -7.31
N GLU A 151 13.84 8.24 -8.05
CA GLU A 151 15.28 8.30 -8.34
C GLU A 151 15.82 7.01 -9.02
N ILE A 152 15.04 6.45 -9.95
CA ILE A 152 15.39 5.23 -10.70
C ILE A 152 15.54 5.46 -12.21
N GLN A 153 15.73 6.71 -12.65
CA GLN A 153 15.91 7.09 -14.06
C GLN A 153 17.03 6.31 -14.79
N PRO A 154 18.20 6.10 -14.15
CA PRO A 154 19.28 5.36 -14.81
C PRO A 154 18.88 3.92 -15.21
N TYR A 155 17.89 3.36 -14.52
CA TYR A 155 17.45 1.98 -14.70
C TYR A 155 16.18 1.83 -15.52
N ARG A 156 15.60 2.92 -16.05
CA ARG A 156 14.26 2.94 -16.68
C ARG A 156 14.06 1.87 -17.77
N LYS A 157 15.13 1.51 -18.52
CA LYS A 157 15.11 0.49 -19.57
C LYS A 157 15.71 -0.85 -19.12
N THR A 158 16.16 -0.95 -17.87
CA THR A 158 16.79 -2.16 -17.34
C THR A 158 15.70 -3.19 -16.99
N PRO A 159 15.87 -4.47 -17.37
CA PRO A 159 15.00 -5.54 -16.86
C PRO A 159 15.07 -5.62 -15.33
N VAL A 160 13.91 -5.58 -14.69
CA VAL A 160 13.83 -5.47 -13.22
C VAL A 160 14.51 -6.63 -12.50
N GLY A 161 14.49 -7.84 -13.08
CA GLY A 161 15.16 -8.99 -12.50
C GLY A 161 16.69 -8.89 -12.42
N ARG A 162 17.32 -7.88 -13.05
CA ARG A 162 18.77 -7.60 -12.98
C ARG A 162 19.12 -6.53 -11.97
N MET A 163 18.14 -5.92 -11.31
CA MET A 163 18.37 -4.80 -10.39
C MET A 163 18.61 -5.29 -8.97
N PRO A 164 19.37 -4.53 -8.15
CA PRO A 164 19.45 -4.74 -6.71
C PRO A 164 18.05 -4.76 -6.07
N TYR A 165 17.91 -5.52 -4.97
CA TYR A 165 16.62 -5.75 -4.34
C TYR A 165 15.92 -4.47 -3.88
N GLY A 166 16.66 -3.54 -3.25
CA GLY A 166 16.12 -2.24 -2.83
C GLY A 166 15.54 -1.43 -3.99
N LEU A 167 16.22 -1.44 -5.16
CA LEU A 167 15.69 -0.79 -6.36
C LEU A 167 14.45 -1.50 -6.92
N GLN A 168 14.37 -2.83 -6.83
CA GLN A 168 13.15 -3.55 -7.19
C GLN A 168 11.96 -3.15 -6.29
N LYS A 169 12.18 -2.93 -4.99
CA LYS A 169 11.17 -2.41 -4.06
C LYS A 169 10.68 -1.00 -4.47
N ARG A 170 11.59 -0.12 -4.93
CA ARG A 170 11.19 1.19 -5.49
C ARG A 170 10.31 1.03 -6.75
N VAL A 171 10.61 0.07 -7.62
CA VAL A 171 9.76 -0.23 -8.81
C VAL A 171 8.38 -0.73 -8.40
N ASP A 172 8.27 -1.57 -7.36
CA ASP A 172 6.99 -2.05 -6.84
C ASP A 172 6.13 -0.91 -6.26
N LEU A 173 6.77 0.00 -5.49
CA LEU A 173 6.14 1.23 -5.03
C LEU A 173 5.68 2.09 -6.23
N GLY A 174 6.54 2.28 -7.23
CA GLY A 174 6.21 3.05 -8.44
C GLY A 174 5.02 2.47 -9.21
N ARG A 175 4.92 1.14 -9.30
CA ARG A 175 3.77 0.47 -9.92
C ARG A 175 2.47 0.74 -9.15
N ALA A 176 2.51 0.74 -7.82
CA ALA A 176 1.36 1.09 -7.00
C ALA A 176 0.98 2.57 -7.15
N LEU A 177 1.96 3.48 -7.16
CA LEU A 177 1.75 4.92 -7.38
C LEU A 177 1.19 5.22 -8.77
N ALA A 178 1.54 4.43 -9.78
CA ALA A 178 1.02 4.58 -11.13
C ALA A 178 -0.52 4.40 -11.20
N MET A 179 -1.14 3.79 -10.21
CA MET A 179 -2.60 3.75 -10.09
C MET A 179 -3.20 5.07 -9.61
N GLU A 180 -2.40 6.07 -9.20
CA GLU A 180 -2.83 7.31 -8.55
C GLU A 180 -3.78 7.02 -7.38
N PRO A 181 -3.32 6.29 -6.36
CA PRO A 181 -4.19 5.84 -5.29
C PRO A 181 -4.56 6.96 -4.33
N THR A 182 -5.78 6.91 -3.81
CA THR A 182 -6.19 7.71 -2.64
C THR A 182 -5.73 7.04 -1.34
N LEU A 183 -5.70 5.69 -1.34
CA LEU A 183 -5.20 4.87 -0.23
C LEU A 183 -4.16 3.88 -0.75
N LEU A 184 -2.96 3.94 -0.17
CA LEU A 184 -1.86 3.03 -0.48
C LEU A 184 -1.62 2.07 0.68
N LEU A 185 -1.69 0.77 0.39
CA LEU A 185 -1.42 -0.29 1.35
C LEU A 185 0.01 -0.81 1.12
N LEU A 186 0.88 -0.66 2.10
CA LEU A 186 2.28 -1.09 2.07
C LEU A 186 2.48 -2.29 3.00
N ASP A 187 2.84 -3.43 2.42
CA ASP A 187 3.04 -4.68 3.16
C ASP A 187 4.54 -4.99 3.26
N GLU A 188 5.16 -4.63 4.38
CA GLU A 188 6.59 -4.79 4.67
C GLU A 188 7.49 -4.21 3.55
N PRO A 189 7.31 -2.93 3.18
CA PRO A 189 8.04 -2.35 2.05
C PRO A 189 9.56 -2.33 2.26
N MET A 190 10.04 -2.36 3.51
CA MET A 190 11.46 -2.27 3.87
C MET A 190 12.08 -3.61 4.23
N ALA A 191 11.32 -4.71 4.16
CA ALA A 191 11.86 -6.05 4.45
C ALA A 191 13.03 -6.38 3.50
N GLY A 192 14.14 -6.86 4.07
CA GLY A 192 15.34 -7.24 3.31
C GLY A 192 16.23 -6.08 2.85
N MET A 193 15.93 -4.84 3.25
CA MET A 193 16.74 -3.65 2.97
C MET A 193 17.79 -3.40 4.05
N ASN A 194 18.94 -2.82 3.65
CA ASN A 194 19.92 -2.29 4.58
C ASN A 194 19.44 -0.95 5.19
N VAL A 195 20.22 -0.37 6.12
CA VAL A 195 19.81 0.85 6.86
C VAL A 195 19.60 2.05 5.93
N GLU A 196 20.50 2.26 4.97
CA GLU A 196 20.43 3.38 4.02
C GLU A 196 19.21 3.23 3.09
N GLU A 197 18.99 2.04 2.55
CA GLU A 197 17.82 1.73 1.71
C GLU A 197 16.50 1.92 2.47
N LYS A 198 16.45 1.59 3.78
CA LYS A 198 15.27 1.83 4.64
C LYS A 198 15.03 3.34 4.84
N GLN A 199 16.08 4.12 5.06
CA GLN A 199 15.97 5.58 5.19
C GLN A 199 15.43 6.21 3.92
N ASP A 200 15.93 5.81 2.76
CA ASP A 200 15.41 6.25 1.46
C ASP A 200 13.95 5.87 1.28
N MET A 201 13.58 4.62 1.59
CA MET A 201 12.19 4.17 1.45
C MET A 201 11.27 4.91 2.41
N SER A 202 11.71 5.20 3.66
CA SER A 202 10.97 6.02 4.61
C SER A 202 10.70 7.41 4.06
N ARG A 203 11.73 8.04 3.46
CA ARG A 203 11.61 9.34 2.81
C ARG A 203 10.59 9.28 1.67
N PHE A 204 10.68 8.31 0.76
CA PHE A 204 9.71 8.17 -0.33
C PHE A 204 8.28 7.97 0.17
N ILE A 205 8.07 7.20 1.24
CA ILE A 205 6.74 7.00 1.82
C ILE A 205 6.18 8.33 2.35
N LEU A 206 7.00 9.12 3.04
CA LEU A 206 6.60 10.44 3.53
C LEU A 206 6.34 11.41 2.38
N ASP A 207 7.21 11.44 1.37
CA ASP A 207 7.06 12.31 0.20
C ASP A 207 5.80 11.93 -0.61
N VAL A 208 5.47 10.63 -0.74
CA VAL A 208 4.20 10.17 -1.33
C VAL A 208 2.99 10.71 -0.57
N ASN A 209 3.04 10.70 0.75
CA ASN A 209 1.97 11.24 1.57
C ASN A 209 1.86 12.78 1.42
N ASP A 210 2.99 13.48 1.47
CA ASP A 210 3.04 14.95 1.47
C ASP A 210 2.77 15.54 0.07
N GLU A 211 3.40 14.99 -1.00
CA GLU A 211 3.32 15.58 -2.34
C GLU A 211 2.10 15.09 -3.15
N PHE A 212 1.73 13.82 -3.01
CA PHE A 212 0.58 13.25 -3.72
C PHE A 212 -0.71 13.27 -2.90
N GLY A 213 -0.63 13.63 -1.61
CA GLY A 213 -1.77 13.61 -0.70
C GLY A 213 -2.34 12.21 -0.47
N THR A 214 -1.54 11.16 -0.70
CA THR A 214 -1.97 9.78 -0.60
C THR A 214 -2.03 9.35 0.87
N THR A 215 -3.16 8.81 1.31
CA THR A 215 -3.28 8.17 2.63
C THR A 215 -2.56 6.82 2.61
N ILE A 216 -1.85 6.48 3.67
CA ILE A 216 -1.01 5.29 3.71
C ILE A 216 -1.41 4.39 4.89
N VAL A 217 -1.57 3.08 4.61
CA VAL A 217 -1.62 2.03 5.63
C VAL A 217 -0.37 1.18 5.47
N LEU A 218 0.44 1.08 6.51
CA LEU A 218 1.75 0.46 6.52
C LEU A 218 1.80 -0.73 7.48
N ILE A 219 2.23 -1.90 7.02
CA ILE A 219 2.69 -2.98 7.89
C ILE A 219 4.22 -2.97 7.89
N GLU A 220 4.82 -2.89 9.06
CA GLU A 220 6.28 -2.99 9.26
C GLU A 220 6.62 -3.67 10.57
N HIS A 221 7.85 -4.22 10.64
CA HIS A 221 8.39 -4.86 11.82
C HIS A 221 9.48 -4.02 12.51
N ASP A 222 10.06 -3.06 11.80
CA ASP A 222 11.06 -2.16 12.32
C ASP A 222 10.39 -1.06 13.14
N MET A 223 10.39 -1.23 14.46
CA MET A 223 9.73 -0.29 15.37
C MET A 223 10.31 1.13 15.29
N GLY A 224 11.61 1.26 15.02
CA GLY A 224 12.22 2.57 14.82
C GLY A 224 11.57 3.30 13.66
N VAL A 225 11.52 2.65 12.51
CA VAL A 225 10.86 3.20 11.31
C VAL A 225 9.39 3.52 11.57
N VAL A 226 8.64 2.59 12.17
CA VAL A 226 7.19 2.80 12.44
C VAL A 226 6.98 4.04 13.29
N MET A 227 7.76 4.20 14.38
CA MET A 227 7.61 5.34 15.29
C MET A 227 8.02 6.66 14.66
N ASP A 228 8.94 6.64 13.67
CA ASP A 228 9.46 7.85 13.03
C ASP A 228 8.52 8.38 11.94
N ILE A 229 7.78 7.49 11.23
CA ILE A 229 7.01 7.91 10.05
C ILE A 229 5.50 7.85 10.21
N SER A 230 4.98 7.20 11.28
CA SER A 230 3.54 7.00 11.44
C SER A 230 2.90 8.07 12.30
N ASP A 231 1.71 8.54 11.90
CA ASP A 231 0.90 9.48 12.69
C ASP A 231 0.15 8.73 13.81
N ARG A 232 -0.37 7.52 13.51
CA ARG A 232 -1.06 6.64 14.45
C ARG A 232 -0.73 5.19 14.16
N VAL A 233 -0.81 4.35 15.21
CA VAL A 233 -0.43 2.94 15.16
C VAL A 233 -1.56 2.09 15.73
N VAL A 234 -1.93 1.02 15.00
CA VAL A 234 -2.79 -0.07 15.51
C VAL A 234 -1.90 -1.26 15.85
N VAL A 235 -2.09 -1.84 17.01
CA VAL A 235 -1.35 -3.03 17.43
C VAL A 235 -2.29 -4.22 17.48
N LEU A 236 -1.90 -5.27 16.74
CA LEU A 236 -2.59 -6.55 16.73
C LEU A 236 -1.77 -7.61 17.46
N ASP A 237 -2.46 -8.47 18.21
CA ASP A 237 -1.90 -9.67 18.80
C ASP A 237 -2.94 -10.79 18.78
N TYR A 238 -2.55 -11.99 18.32
CA TYR A 238 -3.43 -13.16 18.15
C TYR A 238 -4.80 -12.83 17.55
N GLY A 239 -4.81 -11.98 16.51
CA GLY A 239 -6.03 -11.57 15.81
C GLY A 239 -6.91 -10.59 16.57
N LYS A 240 -6.44 -9.94 17.61
CA LYS A 240 -7.16 -8.92 18.39
C LYS A 240 -6.40 -7.59 18.37
N LYS A 241 -7.13 -6.49 18.49
CA LYS A 241 -6.54 -5.17 18.66
C LYS A 241 -6.21 -4.96 20.15
N ILE A 242 -4.94 -4.76 20.48
CA ILE A 242 -4.45 -4.53 21.84
C ILE A 242 -3.96 -3.09 22.07
N GLY A 243 -3.81 -2.30 21.00
CA GLY A 243 -3.41 -0.89 21.08
C GLY A 243 -3.89 -0.10 19.88
N ASP A 244 -4.15 1.21 20.09
CA ASP A 244 -4.56 2.14 19.03
C ASP A 244 -4.31 3.58 19.52
N GLY A 245 -3.40 4.30 18.89
CA GLY A 245 -3.04 5.67 19.30
C GLY A 245 -1.83 6.23 18.57
N SER A 246 -1.27 7.30 19.12
CA SER A 246 0.02 7.84 18.65
C SER A 246 1.15 6.83 18.88
N PRO A 247 2.32 6.99 18.20
CA PRO A 247 3.50 6.19 18.50
C PRO A 247 3.88 6.17 19.97
N GLU A 248 3.74 7.32 20.67
CA GLU A 248 4.03 7.48 22.09
C GLU A 248 3.05 6.69 22.97
N ASP A 249 1.74 6.77 22.65
CA ASP A 249 0.69 6.03 23.38
C ASP A 249 0.92 4.53 23.28
N VAL A 250 1.23 4.04 22.09
CA VAL A 250 1.48 2.63 21.82
C VAL A 250 2.75 2.14 22.52
N ARG A 251 3.81 2.94 22.55
CA ARG A 251 5.07 2.62 23.25
C ARG A 251 4.88 2.52 24.75
N ALA A 252 3.97 3.30 25.32
CA ALA A 252 3.69 3.32 26.77
C ALA A 252 2.66 2.27 27.19
N ASN A 253 1.99 1.59 26.26
CA ASN A 253 0.90 0.66 26.55
C ASN A 253 1.45 -0.68 27.12
N PRO A 254 1.05 -1.08 28.37
CA PRO A 254 1.54 -2.31 29.00
C PRO A 254 1.20 -3.58 28.20
N ASP A 255 0.02 -3.65 27.58
CA ASP A 255 -0.41 -4.82 26.78
C ASP A 255 0.46 -4.98 25.55
N VAL A 256 0.83 -3.86 24.90
CA VAL A 256 1.73 -3.84 23.76
C VAL A 256 3.14 -4.29 24.19
N ILE A 257 3.66 -3.74 25.27
CA ILE A 257 4.98 -4.11 25.81
C ILE A 257 5.01 -5.62 26.11
N SER A 258 3.97 -6.15 26.77
CA SER A 258 3.86 -7.57 27.09
C SER A 258 3.82 -8.46 25.86
N ALA A 259 3.10 -8.07 24.81
CA ALA A 259 3.00 -8.84 23.57
C ALA A 259 4.36 -8.96 22.84
N TYR A 260 5.20 -7.93 22.92
CA TYR A 260 6.54 -7.95 22.31
C TYR A 260 7.61 -8.61 23.19
N LEU A 261 7.53 -8.45 24.52
CA LEU A 261 8.46 -9.08 25.47
C LEU A 261 8.11 -10.54 25.76
N GLY A 262 6.82 -10.90 25.75
CA GLY A 262 6.34 -12.26 25.99
C GLY A 262 6.62 -13.25 24.84
N THR A 263 7.06 -12.79 23.69
CA THR A 263 7.47 -13.63 22.54
C THR A 263 8.95 -14.03 22.56
N ALA A 264 9.70 -13.62 23.60
CA ALA A 264 11.09 -14.03 23.81
C ALA A 264 11.16 -15.40 24.54
N HIS A 265 10.56 -16.45 23.94
CA HIS A 265 10.71 -17.83 24.36
C HIS A 265 11.27 -18.67 23.23
#